data_7717134c54e40d8dd42ddc47774f40a4
#
_entry.id   7717134c54e40d8dd42ddc47774f40a4
#
_cell.length_a   1.000
_cell.length_b   1.000
_cell.length_c   1.000
_cell.angle_alpha   90.00
_cell.angle_beta   90.00
_cell.angle_gamma   90.00
#
_symmetry.space_group_name_H-M   'P 1'
#
loop_
_entity.id
_entity.type
_entity.pdbx_description
1 polymer ?
#
loop_
_entity_poly.entity_id
_entity_poly.type
_entity_poly.pdbx_seq_one_letter_code
_entity_poly.pdbx_strand_id
1 'polypeptide(L)'
;MMQRILYFLFACMFIASGAAAPLPPSARDEIDTLLSRLEASACNFNRNGTWYTAAEAKSHLLRKLKFLENKDAVQNTEQFIERAASDSSTTGKPYLVKCGNDAPVPSAAWLRAQLQAMRSPGQARSAH
;
A
#
# COMPACT_ATOMS: atom_id res chain seq x y z
N MET A 1 -11.49 -30.29 -59.96
CA MET A 1 -11.46 -30.68 -58.54
C MET A 1 -10.92 -29.50 -57.75
N MET A 2 -11.76 -28.81 -57.05
CA MET A 2 -11.34 -27.71 -56.21
C MET A 2 -11.01 -28.23 -54.83
N GLN A 3 -9.75 -28.19 -54.46
CA GLN A 3 -9.34 -28.50 -53.11
C GLN A 3 -9.57 -27.25 -52.25
N ARG A 4 -10.59 -27.29 -51.42
CA ARG A 4 -10.80 -26.22 -50.42
C ARG A 4 -9.82 -26.44 -49.29
N ILE A 5 -8.78 -25.64 -49.27
CA ILE A 5 -7.88 -25.56 -48.14
C ILE A 5 -8.61 -24.76 -47.08
N LEU A 6 -9.12 -25.45 -46.08
CA LEU A 6 -9.68 -24.82 -44.90
C LEU A 6 -8.51 -24.36 -44.03
N TYR A 7 -8.17 -23.09 -44.13
CA TYR A 7 -7.26 -22.48 -43.18
C TYR A 7 -8.03 -22.29 -41.89
N PHE A 8 -7.83 -23.19 -40.94
CA PHE A 8 -8.18 -22.94 -39.56
C PHE A 8 -7.16 -21.92 -39.05
N LEU A 9 -7.59 -20.66 -39.01
CA LEU A 9 -6.93 -19.63 -38.22
C LEU A 9 -7.17 -20.01 -36.76
N PHE A 10 -6.19 -20.72 -36.20
CA PHE A 10 -6.10 -20.89 -34.75
C PHE A 10 -5.69 -19.54 -34.20
N ALA A 11 -6.71 -18.71 -33.86
CA ALA A 11 -6.47 -17.53 -33.05
C ALA A 11 -6.02 -18.03 -31.68
N CYS A 12 -4.70 -18.07 -31.46
CA CYS A 12 -4.15 -18.20 -30.12
C CYS A 12 -4.63 -16.97 -29.33
N MET A 13 -5.74 -17.12 -28.66
CA MET A 13 -6.09 -16.23 -27.58
C MET A 13 -5.05 -16.42 -26.50
N PHE A 14 -4.04 -15.58 -26.50
CA PHE A 14 -3.22 -15.37 -25.31
C PHE A 14 -4.13 -14.73 -24.27
N ILE A 15 -4.76 -15.57 -23.46
CA ILE A 15 -5.33 -15.11 -22.21
C ILE A 15 -4.10 -14.78 -21.36
N ALA A 16 -3.73 -13.49 -21.34
CA ALA A 16 -2.83 -13.02 -20.31
C ALA A 16 -3.57 -13.25 -18.99
N SER A 17 -3.35 -14.39 -18.37
CA SER A 17 -3.74 -14.60 -16.99
C SER A 17 -2.93 -13.58 -16.20
N GLY A 18 -3.58 -12.48 -15.78
CA GLY A 18 -2.98 -11.53 -14.86
C GLY A 18 -2.78 -12.20 -13.52
N ALA A 19 -1.77 -13.10 -13.44
CA ALA A 19 -1.29 -13.55 -12.16
C ALA A 19 -0.76 -12.34 -11.42
N ALA A 20 -1.39 -11.98 -10.28
CA ALA A 20 -0.91 -10.91 -9.43
C ALA A 20 0.56 -11.22 -9.08
N ALA A 21 1.47 -10.31 -9.42
CA ALA A 21 2.88 -10.47 -9.12
C ALA A 21 3.11 -10.34 -7.61
N PRO A 22 4.09 -11.06 -7.03
CA PRO A 22 4.46 -10.84 -5.64
C PRO A 22 5.03 -9.44 -5.44
N LEU A 23 5.01 -8.96 -4.20
CA LEU A 23 5.57 -7.66 -3.84
C LEU A 23 7.08 -7.64 -4.14
N PRO A 24 7.56 -6.71 -4.99
CA PRO A 24 8.99 -6.60 -5.28
C PRO A 24 9.80 -6.22 -4.03
N PRO A 25 11.08 -6.65 -3.91
CA PRO A 25 11.93 -6.26 -2.79
C PRO A 25 12.07 -4.74 -2.60
N SER A 26 12.13 -3.97 -3.69
CA SER A 26 12.20 -2.50 -3.63
C SER A 26 10.96 -1.88 -3.00
N ALA A 27 9.78 -2.40 -3.31
CA ALA A 27 8.53 -1.95 -2.70
C ALA A 27 8.46 -2.35 -1.23
N ARG A 28 8.94 -3.53 -0.87
CA ARG A 28 9.03 -3.97 0.53
C ARG A 28 9.92 -3.03 1.34
N ASP A 29 11.09 -2.69 0.83
CA ASP A 29 12.00 -1.77 1.49
C ASP A 29 11.37 -0.39 1.66
N GLU A 30 10.66 0.09 0.66
CA GLU A 30 9.95 1.37 0.72
C GLU A 30 8.85 1.35 1.78
N ILE A 31 8.07 0.28 1.86
CA ILE A 31 7.04 0.10 2.89
C ILE A 31 7.67 0.05 4.29
N ASP A 32 8.75 -0.68 4.46
CA ASP A 32 9.47 -0.76 5.74
C ASP A 32 9.96 0.62 6.18
N THR A 33 10.51 1.41 5.27
CA THR A 33 10.96 2.78 5.53
C THR A 33 9.77 3.68 5.89
N LEU A 34 8.66 3.55 5.17
CA LEU A 34 7.44 4.31 5.42
C LEU A 34 6.89 4.05 6.82
N LEU A 35 6.82 2.78 7.21
CA LEU A 35 6.34 2.38 8.55
C LEU A 35 7.33 2.78 9.65
N SER A 36 8.63 2.80 9.37
CA SER A 36 9.63 3.30 10.30
C SER A 36 9.51 4.81 10.51
N ARG A 37 9.11 5.56 9.48
CA ARG A 37 8.78 6.98 9.62
C ARG A 37 7.55 7.20 10.50
N LEU A 38 6.53 6.35 10.34
CA LEU A 38 5.35 6.39 11.22
C LEU A 38 5.77 6.17 12.68
N GLU A 39 6.54 5.15 12.95
CA GLU A 39 7.03 4.85 14.31
C GLU A 39 7.85 6.02 14.88
N ALA A 40 8.79 6.56 14.09
CA ALA A 40 9.65 7.67 14.50
C ALA A 40 8.88 8.99 14.71
N SER A 41 7.73 9.15 14.06
CA SER A 41 6.91 10.35 14.20
C SER A 41 6.32 10.51 15.61
N ALA A 42 6.20 9.44 16.37
CA ALA A 42 5.50 9.37 17.65
C ALA A 42 4.04 9.84 17.57
N CYS A 43 3.45 9.91 16.37
CA CYS A 43 2.04 10.21 16.18
C CYS A 43 1.18 9.06 16.69
N ASN A 44 -0.04 9.35 17.10
CA ASN A 44 -1.01 8.34 17.49
C ASN A 44 -1.83 7.89 16.27
N PHE A 45 -2.26 6.65 16.31
CA PHE A 45 -2.98 6.00 15.22
C PHE A 45 -4.35 5.54 15.73
N ASN A 46 -5.42 5.94 15.05
CA ASN A 46 -6.78 5.53 15.41
C ASN A 46 -7.25 4.39 14.52
N ARG A 47 -7.71 3.35 15.18
CA ARG A 47 -8.35 2.20 14.53
C ARG A 47 -9.65 1.89 15.24
N ASN A 48 -10.76 2.02 14.53
CA ASN A 48 -12.09 1.74 15.07
C ASN A 48 -12.41 2.49 16.38
N GLY A 49 -12.00 3.75 16.47
CA GLY A 49 -12.24 4.60 17.64
C GLY A 49 -11.24 4.45 18.77
N THR A 50 -10.30 3.51 18.67
CA THR A 50 -9.24 3.31 19.66
C THR A 50 -7.93 3.89 19.18
N TRP A 51 -7.25 4.63 20.05
CA TRP A 51 -5.95 5.20 19.76
C TRP A 51 -4.84 4.24 20.17
N TYR A 52 -3.88 4.06 19.25
CA TYR A 52 -2.70 3.22 19.44
C TYR A 52 -1.44 4.07 19.29
N THR A 53 -0.35 3.58 19.88
CA THR A 53 0.97 4.16 19.62
C THR A 53 1.40 3.90 18.19
N ALA A 54 2.34 4.69 17.69
CA ALA A 54 2.89 4.47 16.35
C ALA A 54 3.57 3.09 16.21
N ALA A 55 4.22 2.61 17.27
CA ALA A 55 4.84 1.28 17.27
C ALA A 55 3.79 0.16 17.14
N GLU A 56 2.69 0.27 17.89
CA GLU A 56 1.58 -0.68 17.80
C GLU A 56 0.92 -0.64 16.40
N ALA A 57 0.76 0.56 15.84
CA ALA A 57 0.23 0.74 14.49
C ALA A 57 1.13 0.08 13.45
N LYS A 58 2.45 0.27 13.53
CA LYS A 58 3.41 -0.39 12.65
C LYS A 58 3.26 -1.90 12.69
N SER A 59 3.20 -2.50 13.87
CA SER A 59 3.02 -3.95 14.04
C SER A 59 1.73 -4.44 13.41
N HIS A 60 0.63 -3.70 13.60
CA HIS A 60 -0.67 -4.03 13.00
C HIS A 60 -0.61 -3.97 11.47
N LEU A 61 -0.03 -2.92 10.92
CA LEU A 61 0.06 -2.75 9.46
C LEU A 61 0.99 -3.78 8.82
N LEU A 62 2.06 -4.21 9.51
CA LEU A 62 2.92 -5.29 9.04
C LEU A 62 2.16 -6.63 8.99
N ARG A 63 1.29 -6.91 9.95
CA ARG A 63 0.45 -8.11 9.91
C ARG A 63 -0.53 -8.07 8.73
N LYS A 64 -1.13 -6.92 8.46
CA LYS A 64 -2.01 -6.74 7.29
C LYS A 64 -1.25 -6.89 5.98
N LEU A 65 -0.03 -6.37 5.90
CA LEU A 65 0.84 -6.54 4.74
C LEU A 65 1.09 -8.03 4.47
N LYS A 66 1.49 -8.77 5.49
CA LYS A 66 1.75 -10.21 5.36
C LYS A 66 0.52 -10.97 4.89
N PHE A 67 -0.64 -10.65 5.42
CA PHE A 67 -1.91 -11.26 5.00
C PHE A 67 -2.20 -11.00 3.52
N LEU A 68 -1.99 -9.75 3.05
CA LEU A 68 -2.19 -9.38 1.66
C LEU A 68 -1.14 -9.99 0.73
N GLU A 69 0.11 -10.07 1.17
CA GLU A 69 1.18 -10.72 0.41
C GLU A 69 0.88 -12.20 0.16
N ASN A 70 0.38 -12.91 1.16
CA ASN A 70 0.02 -14.32 1.03
C ASN A 70 -1.07 -14.56 -0.02
N LYS A 71 -1.82 -13.52 -0.38
CA LYS A 71 -2.85 -13.53 -1.41
C LYS A 71 -2.42 -12.87 -2.71
N ASP A 72 -1.16 -12.47 -2.83
CA ASP A 72 -0.65 -11.67 -3.94
C ASP A 72 -1.50 -10.41 -4.20
N ALA A 73 -2.04 -9.81 -3.13
CA ALA A 73 -2.98 -8.71 -3.20
C ALA A 73 -2.33 -7.33 -3.08
N VAL A 74 -1.00 -7.26 -3.02
CA VAL A 74 -0.24 -6.02 -2.96
C VAL A 74 1.06 -6.16 -3.76
N GLN A 75 1.28 -5.25 -4.73
CA GLN A 75 2.43 -5.27 -5.63
C GLN A 75 3.30 -4.03 -5.54
N ASN A 76 2.82 -2.97 -4.89
CA ASN A 76 3.55 -1.71 -4.74
C ASN A 76 3.14 -0.99 -3.46
N THR A 77 3.85 0.07 -3.12
CA THR A 77 3.62 0.83 -1.89
C THR A 77 2.27 1.53 -1.88
N GLU A 78 1.82 2.05 -3.02
CA GLU A 78 0.52 2.71 -3.14
C GLU A 78 -0.62 1.74 -2.82
N GLN A 79 -0.54 0.52 -3.31
CA GLN A 79 -1.53 -0.52 -3.02
C GLN A 79 -1.50 -0.93 -1.55
N PHE A 80 -0.32 -0.96 -0.94
CA PHE A 80 -0.20 -1.18 0.50
C PHE A 80 -0.95 -0.11 1.29
N ILE A 81 -0.74 1.17 0.96
CA ILE A 81 -1.44 2.27 1.63
C ILE A 81 -2.95 2.11 1.45
N GLU A 82 -3.41 1.88 0.23
CA GLU A 82 -4.83 1.76 -0.09
C GLU A 82 -5.48 0.57 0.59
N ARG A 83 -4.85 -0.61 0.52
CA ARG A 83 -5.47 -1.88 0.91
C ARG A 83 -5.22 -2.28 2.36
N ALA A 84 -4.10 -1.84 2.93
CA ALA A 84 -3.73 -2.21 4.30
C ALA A 84 -3.86 -1.06 5.29
N ALA A 85 -3.59 0.17 4.88
CA ALA A 85 -3.36 1.29 5.78
C ALA A 85 -4.39 2.42 5.67
N SER A 86 -5.45 2.24 4.92
CA SER A 86 -6.49 3.26 4.73
C SER A 86 -7.68 3.07 5.66
N ASP A 87 -8.23 1.86 5.69
CA ASP A 87 -9.48 1.57 6.38
C ASP A 87 -9.42 0.26 7.17
N SER A 88 -10.25 0.17 8.19
CA SER A 88 -10.48 -1.08 8.89
C SER A 88 -11.10 -2.13 7.99
N SER A 89 -10.51 -3.32 7.96
CA SER A 89 -11.04 -4.45 7.16
C SER A 89 -12.38 -4.97 7.69
N THR A 90 -12.70 -4.71 8.96
CA THR A 90 -13.92 -5.19 9.59
C THR A 90 -15.07 -4.18 9.55
N THR A 91 -14.79 -2.88 9.64
CA THR A 91 -15.81 -1.84 9.75
C THR A 91 -15.86 -0.89 8.57
N GLY A 92 -14.80 -0.84 7.75
CA GLY A 92 -14.65 0.16 6.69
C GLY A 92 -14.34 1.57 7.19
N LYS A 93 -14.22 1.78 8.48
CA LYS A 93 -13.91 3.11 9.04
C LYS A 93 -12.48 3.50 8.70
N PRO A 94 -12.24 4.76 8.29
CA PRO A 94 -10.90 5.23 8.02
C PRO A 94 -10.00 5.15 9.25
N TYR A 95 -8.76 4.73 9.06
CA TYR A 95 -7.73 4.92 10.07
C TYR A 95 -7.32 6.39 10.09
N LEU A 96 -7.02 6.91 11.27
CA LEU A 96 -6.60 8.29 11.46
C LEU A 96 -5.21 8.35 12.09
N VAL A 97 -4.49 9.42 11.77
CA VAL A 97 -3.19 9.74 12.37
C VAL A 97 -3.30 11.10 13.02
N LYS A 98 -2.88 11.20 14.27
CA LYS A 98 -2.83 12.47 15.00
C LYS A 98 -1.42 12.72 15.52
N CYS A 99 -0.84 13.83 15.12
CA CYS A 99 0.51 14.24 15.50
C CYS A 99 0.45 15.44 16.44
N GLY A 100 0.83 15.25 17.70
CA GLY A 100 0.81 16.32 18.71
C GLY A 100 -0.57 16.89 18.91
N ASN A 101 -0.68 18.21 18.82
CA ASN A 101 -1.94 18.96 18.97
C ASN A 101 -2.68 19.18 17.65
N ASP A 102 -2.16 18.66 16.54
CA ASP A 102 -2.80 18.80 15.24
C ASP A 102 -4.11 18.01 15.19
N ALA A 103 -5.03 18.44 14.33
CA ALA A 103 -6.25 17.70 14.07
C ALA A 103 -5.91 16.33 13.44
N PRO A 104 -6.68 15.27 13.77
CA PRO A 104 -6.50 13.98 13.11
C PRO A 104 -6.68 14.09 11.60
N VAL A 105 -5.86 13.34 10.85
CA VAL A 105 -5.97 13.25 9.39
C VAL A 105 -6.11 11.78 8.98
N PRO A 106 -6.70 11.48 7.81
CA PRO A 106 -6.74 10.11 7.33
C PRO A 106 -5.34 9.50 7.21
N SER A 107 -5.18 8.28 7.68
CA SER A 107 -3.91 7.56 7.62
C SER A 107 -3.36 7.48 6.19
N ALA A 108 -4.24 7.22 5.22
CA ALA A 108 -3.84 7.19 3.81
C ALA A 108 -3.22 8.52 3.35
N ALA A 109 -3.81 9.64 3.73
CA ALA A 109 -3.28 10.96 3.37
C ALA A 109 -1.91 11.22 4.02
N TRP A 110 -1.77 10.89 5.29
CA TRP A 110 -0.51 11.04 6.02
C TRP A 110 0.60 10.18 5.38
N LEU A 111 0.31 8.91 5.12
CA LEU A 111 1.27 7.98 4.53
C LEU A 111 1.66 8.37 3.10
N ARG A 112 0.70 8.82 2.28
CA ARG A 112 0.99 9.31 0.93
C ARG A 112 1.89 10.53 0.94
N ALA A 113 1.69 11.45 1.88
CA ALA A 113 2.55 12.62 2.04
C ALA A 113 3.98 12.20 2.44
N GLN A 114 4.14 11.23 3.33
CA GLN A 114 5.44 10.68 3.69
C GLN A 114 6.10 9.96 2.51
N LEU A 115 5.34 9.18 1.77
CA LEU A 115 5.84 8.49 0.58
C LEU A 115 6.37 9.48 -0.46
N GLN A 116 5.63 10.55 -0.71
CA GLN A 116 6.04 11.60 -1.63
C GLN A 116 7.33 12.28 -1.17
N ALA A 117 7.45 12.57 0.13
CA ALA A 117 8.67 13.13 0.71
C ALA A 117 9.87 12.19 0.56
N MET A 118 9.66 10.89 0.72
CA MET A 118 10.71 9.88 0.51
C MET A 118 11.19 9.82 -0.93
N ARG A 119 10.27 9.97 -1.88
CA ARG A 119 10.56 9.89 -3.32
C ARG A 119 11.11 11.19 -3.90
N SER A 120 10.99 12.29 -3.19
CA SER A 120 11.41 13.63 -3.64
C SER A 120 12.29 14.32 -2.60
N PRO A 121 13.42 13.70 -2.18
CA PRO A 121 14.26 14.27 -1.12
C PRO A 121 14.86 15.65 -1.48
N GLY A 122 15.05 15.94 -2.78
CA GLY A 122 15.52 17.24 -3.23
C GLY A 122 14.53 18.37 -2.99
N GLN A 123 13.21 18.11 -3.07
CA GLN A 123 12.17 19.09 -2.77
C GLN A 123 12.03 19.34 -1.27
N ALA A 124 12.19 18.30 -0.45
CA ALA A 124 12.15 18.45 1.00
C ALA A 124 13.28 19.33 1.53
N ARG A 125 14.44 19.34 0.86
CA ARG A 125 15.59 20.20 1.23
C ARG A 125 15.42 21.65 0.79
N SER A 126 14.67 21.92 -0.26
CA SER A 126 14.45 23.28 -0.77
C SER A 126 13.29 24.00 -0.10
N ALA A 127 12.56 23.35 0.80
CA ALA A 127 11.47 23.93 1.56
C ALA A 127 11.91 24.63 2.86
N HIS A 128 13.18 24.93 3.00
CA HIS A 128 13.74 25.70 4.13
C HIS A 128 13.78 27.19 3.84
#